data_7a2deec2bae25fa4bf0bad0ef71acdf3
#
_entry.id   7a2deec2bae25fa4bf0bad0ef71acdf3
#
_cell.length_a   1.000
_cell.length_b   1.000
_cell.length_c   1.000
_cell.angle_alpha   90.00
_cell.angle_beta   90.00
_cell.angle_gamma   90.00
#
_symmetry.space_group_name_H-M   'P 1'
#
loop_
_entity.id
_entity.type
_entity.pdbx_description
1 polymer ?
#
loop_
_entity_poly.entity_id
_entity_poly.type
_entity_poly.pdbx_seq_one_letter_code
_entity_poly.pdbx_strand_id
1 'polypeptide(L)'
;ELQENLAEKNITLLVYYGYPEQLIPEIAAKYQIDTIYIQNEWTQEEVDVENEVRNLIPAVNWKTYYDQFLFHPDDVPYEDWEKIPEVFTEFRKQLEKKIRVRPTVVISAKPISNVIEEKTSIPTLEDLGFDSEALDFKQPNKTKKRIKEYFWDTKKLAVYKKTRNGLVGKDYSSKLSAWLTNGSISARMIYWEVQQFEKKVVKNEDTYWLIFELIWRDYFKYISLKHANKIFQLNGILQ
;
A
#
# COMPACT_ATOMS: atom_id res chain seq x y z
N GLU A 1 -2.88 -13.48 -10.55
CA GLU A 1 -3.29 -13.60 -9.13
C GLU A 1 -4.31 -12.51 -8.74
N LEU A 2 -4.03 -11.19 -8.89
CA LEU A 2 -5.00 -10.14 -8.55
C LEU A 2 -6.30 -10.30 -9.36
N GLN A 3 -6.18 -10.49 -10.67
CA GLN A 3 -7.31 -10.69 -11.57
C GLN A 3 -8.17 -11.89 -11.18
N GLU A 4 -7.55 -13.01 -10.84
CA GLU A 4 -8.23 -14.23 -10.37
C GLU A 4 -8.96 -13.98 -9.04
N ASN A 5 -8.26 -13.35 -8.07
CA ASN A 5 -8.85 -13.04 -6.76
C ASN A 5 -10.05 -12.09 -6.86
N LEU A 6 -10.01 -11.12 -7.78
CA LEU A 6 -11.12 -10.21 -8.04
C LEU A 6 -12.26 -10.92 -8.76
N ALA A 7 -11.96 -11.78 -9.74
CA ALA A 7 -12.97 -12.58 -10.44
C ALA A 7 -13.78 -13.48 -9.49
N GLU A 8 -13.11 -14.11 -8.49
CA GLU A 8 -13.79 -14.86 -7.43
C GLU A 8 -14.77 -14.01 -6.60
N LYS A 9 -14.64 -12.70 -6.67
CA LYS A 9 -15.53 -11.73 -6.00
C LYS A 9 -16.53 -11.06 -6.94
N ASN A 10 -16.64 -11.53 -8.19
CA ASN A 10 -17.42 -10.90 -9.24
C ASN A 10 -17.02 -9.43 -9.48
N ILE A 11 -15.72 -9.16 -9.44
CA ILE A 11 -15.13 -7.85 -9.74
C ILE A 11 -14.26 -8.02 -10.97
N THR A 12 -14.59 -7.31 -12.04
CA THR A 12 -13.79 -7.32 -13.28
C THR A 12 -12.58 -6.42 -13.12
N LEU A 13 -11.39 -6.96 -13.43
CA LEU A 13 -10.17 -6.16 -13.58
C LEU A 13 -9.95 -5.86 -15.05
N LEU A 14 -10.03 -4.60 -15.42
CA LEU A 14 -9.61 -4.09 -16.72
C LEU A 14 -8.24 -3.46 -16.61
N VAL A 15 -7.35 -3.74 -17.56
CA VAL A 15 -5.98 -3.22 -17.58
C VAL A 15 -5.80 -2.42 -18.86
N TYR A 16 -5.42 -1.17 -18.71
CA TYR A 16 -5.12 -0.26 -19.81
C TYR A 16 -3.71 0.31 -19.63
N TYR A 17 -3.03 0.57 -20.74
CA TYR A 17 -1.72 1.19 -20.75
C TYR A 17 -1.79 2.47 -21.54
N GLY A 18 -1.45 3.60 -20.92
CA GLY A 18 -1.50 4.94 -21.51
C GLY A 18 -1.64 6.02 -20.46
N TYR A 19 -1.97 7.21 -20.89
CA TYR A 19 -2.13 8.38 -20.04
C TYR A 19 -3.52 8.40 -19.36
N PRO A 20 -3.59 8.51 -18.01
CA PRO A 20 -4.86 8.49 -17.28
C PRO A 20 -5.85 9.55 -17.75
N GLU A 21 -5.36 10.76 -18.06
CA GLU A 21 -6.17 11.89 -18.53
C GLU A 21 -6.83 11.66 -19.89
N GLN A 22 -6.34 10.70 -20.67
CA GLN A 22 -6.95 10.27 -21.92
C GLN A 22 -7.88 9.07 -21.72
N LEU A 23 -7.40 8.05 -20.99
CA LEU A 23 -8.05 6.77 -20.86
C LEU A 23 -9.26 6.82 -19.90
N ILE A 24 -9.12 7.50 -18.75
CA ILE A 24 -10.20 7.49 -17.74
C ILE A 24 -11.47 8.16 -18.24
N PRO A 25 -11.44 9.30 -18.95
CA PRO A 25 -12.64 9.87 -19.55
C PRO A 25 -13.33 8.95 -20.56
N GLU A 26 -12.56 8.27 -21.41
CA GLU A 26 -13.10 7.31 -22.38
C GLU A 26 -13.78 6.12 -21.69
N ILE A 27 -13.12 5.57 -20.66
CA ILE A 27 -13.62 4.46 -19.84
C ILE A 27 -14.89 4.89 -19.10
N ALA A 28 -14.88 6.10 -18.51
CA ALA A 28 -16.01 6.64 -17.77
C ALA A 28 -17.24 6.81 -18.69
N ALA A 29 -17.06 7.31 -19.90
CA ALA A 29 -18.11 7.45 -20.88
C ALA A 29 -18.61 6.07 -21.37
N LYS A 30 -17.70 5.15 -21.72
CA LYS A 30 -18.01 3.81 -22.22
C LYS A 30 -18.88 3.00 -21.26
N TYR A 31 -18.54 3.04 -19.96
CA TYR A 31 -19.25 2.26 -18.94
C TYR A 31 -20.26 3.07 -18.14
N GLN A 32 -20.49 4.34 -18.51
CA GLN A 32 -21.41 5.25 -17.79
C GLN A 32 -21.11 5.30 -16.29
N ILE A 33 -19.83 5.51 -15.96
CA ILE A 33 -19.37 5.52 -14.57
C ILE A 33 -19.90 6.76 -13.87
N ASP A 34 -20.59 6.56 -12.74
CA ASP A 34 -21.10 7.63 -11.89
C ASP A 34 -20.18 7.96 -10.70
N THR A 35 -19.35 7.02 -10.29
CA THR A 35 -18.48 7.19 -9.11
C THR A 35 -17.13 6.50 -9.30
N ILE A 36 -16.06 7.22 -9.02
CA ILE A 36 -14.69 6.71 -8.96
C ILE A 36 -14.22 6.68 -7.51
N TYR A 37 -13.63 5.57 -7.10
CA TYR A 37 -13.00 5.37 -5.78
C TYR A 37 -11.50 5.32 -5.99
N ILE A 38 -10.75 6.19 -5.32
CA ILE A 38 -9.31 6.32 -5.51
C ILE A 38 -8.59 6.47 -4.16
N GLN A 39 -7.36 5.99 -4.08
CA GLN A 39 -6.47 6.31 -2.99
C GLN A 39 -6.01 7.77 -3.11
N ASN A 40 -6.06 8.50 -2.01
CA ASN A 40 -5.60 9.88 -1.99
C ASN A 40 -4.07 9.94 -2.03
N GLU A 41 -3.53 10.70 -2.95
CA GLU A 41 -2.11 11.00 -3.07
C GLU A 41 -1.86 12.49 -2.79
N TRP A 42 -0.60 12.89 -2.57
CA TRP A 42 -0.25 14.24 -2.13
C TRP A 42 1.02 14.81 -2.77
N THR A 43 1.65 14.07 -3.66
CA THR A 43 2.76 14.55 -4.47
C THR A 43 2.25 15.20 -5.75
N GLN A 44 3.00 16.18 -6.28
CA GLN A 44 2.47 17.11 -7.30
C GLN A 44 2.03 16.38 -8.57
N GLU A 45 2.84 15.42 -9.02
CA GLU A 45 2.57 14.70 -10.26
C GLU A 45 1.22 13.97 -10.19
N GLU A 46 0.98 13.22 -9.12
CA GLU A 46 -0.26 12.49 -8.92
C GLU A 46 -1.47 13.41 -8.73
N VAL A 47 -1.26 14.51 -7.99
CA VAL A 47 -2.32 15.54 -7.79
C VAL A 47 -2.67 16.24 -9.09
N ASP A 48 -1.70 16.56 -9.93
CA ASP A 48 -1.93 17.22 -11.22
C ASP A 48 -2.70 16.30 -12.17
N VAL A 49 -2.31 15.02 -12.29
CA VAL A 49 -3.04 14.03 -13.08
C VAL A 49 -4.47 13.84 -12.58
N GLU A 50 -4.66 13.70 -11.26
CA GLU A 50 -6.00 13.57 -10.68
C GLU A 50 -6.86 14.80 -10.99
N ASN A 51 -6.34 16.02 -10.83
CA ASN A 51 -7.05 17.25 -11.11
C ASN A 51 -7.42 17.38 -12.60
N GLU A 52 -6.52 17.01 -13.50
CA GLU A 52 -6.79 17.03 -14.93
C GLU A 52 -7.94 16.09 -15.28
N VAL A 53 -7.89 14.84 -14.81
CA VAL A 53 -8.97 13.87 -15.03
C VAL A 53 -10.29 14.36 -14.44
N ARG A 54 -10.31 14.92 -13.23
CA ARG A 54 -11.52 15.47 -12.60
C ARG A 54 -12.14 16.57 -13.44
N ASN A 55 -11.32 17.44 -14.02
CA ASN A 55 -11.79 18.52 -14.89
C ASN A 55 -12.42 18.03 -16.20
N LEU A 56 -11.92 16.91 -16.73
CA LEU A 56 -12.45 16.28 -17.94
C LEU A 56 -13.77 15.53 -17.74
N ILE A 57 -14.03 15.06 -16.52
CA ILE A 57 -15.26 14.32 -16.18
C ILE A 57 -15.97 14.91 -14.95
N PRO A 58 -16.40 16.18 -14.98
CA PRO A 58 -16.93 16.90 -13.82
C PRO A 58 -18.25 16.32 -13.27
N ALA A 59 -18.97 15.51 -14.06
CA ALA A 59 -20.22 14.87 -13.64
C ALA A 59 -20.01 13.61 -12.81
N VAL A 60 -18.78 13.06 -12.76
CA VAL A 60 -18.45 11.84 -12.01
C VAL A 60 -18.16 12.18 -10.55
N ASN A 61 -18.74 11.42 -9.63
CA ASN A 61 -18.45 11.56 -8.21
C ASN A 61 -17.10 10.92 -7.86
N TRP A 62 -16.33 11.59 -7.01
CA TRP A 62 -15.05 11.08 -6.54
C TRP A 62 -15.09 10.80 -5.06
N LYS A 63 -14.60 9.62 -4.66
CA LYS A 63 -14.43 9.21 -3.27
C LYS A 63 -12.99 8.83 -3.03
N THR A 64 -12.30 9.61 -2.22
CA THR A 64 -10.87 9.45 -1.92
C THR A 64 -10.65 8.84 -0.54
N TYR A 65 -9.65 7.99 -0.40
CA TYR A 65 -9.34 7.27 0.83
C TYR A 65 -7.84 7.22 1.10
N TYR A 66 -7.47 7.16 2.39
CA TYR A 66 -6.10 6.94 2.85
C TYR A 66 -5.93 5.50 3.35
N ASP A 67 -5.80 4.54 2.47
CA ASP A 67 -5.70 3.12 2.85
C ASP A 67 -4.27 2.60 3.04
N GLN A 68 -3.28 3.41 2.75
CA GLN A 68 -1.87 3.03 2.75
C GLN A 68 -1.15 3.12 4.10
N PHE A 69 -1.85 3.58 5.14
CA PHE A 69 -1.28 3.81 6.47
C PHE A 69 -1.56 2.65 7.44
N LEU A 70 -0.66 2.46 8.40
CA LEU A 70 -0.91 1.65 9.60
C LEU A 70 -1.87 2.39 10.55
N PHE A 71 -1.53 3.64 10.86
CA PHE A 71 -2.39 4.57 11.60
C PHE A 71 -3.10 5.48 10.61
N HIS A 72 -4.41 5.37 10.55
CA HIS A 72 -5.20 6.12 9.58
C HIS A 72 -5.15 7.63 9.85
N PRO A 73 -5.05 8.49 8.81
CA PRO A 73 -5.00 9.95 8.97
C PRO A 73 -6.14 10.55 9.80
N ASP A 74 -7.36 10.03 9.70
CA ASP A 74 -8.49 10.52 10.50
C ASP A 74 -8.36 10.23 12.01
N ASP A 75 -7.50 9.28 12.40
CA ASP A 75 -7.35 8.84 13.78
C ASP A 75 -6.15 9.52 14.47
N VAL A 76 -5.24 10.14 13.69
CA VAL A 76 -4.04 10.76 14.26
C VAL A 76 -4.38 12.05 15.00
N PRO A 77 -3.67 12.39 16.09
CA PRO A 77 -4.00 13.53 16.93
C PRO A 77 -3.46 14.86 16.38
N TYR A 78 -3.42 15.00 15.06
CA TYR A 78 -2.91 16.19 14.38
C TYR A 78 -4.03 16.78 13.52
N GLU A 79 -4.56 17.93 13.93
CA GLU A 79 -5.58 18.66 13.16
C GLU A 79 -5.02 19.28 11.87
N ASP A 80 -3.70 19.41 11.82
CA ASP A 80 -2.94 20.01 10.74
C ASP A 80 -1.64 19.21 10.55
N TRP A 81 -1.28 18.93 9.31
CA TRP A 81 -0.07 18.20 8.98
C TRP A 81 1.21 18.92 9.40
N GLU A 82 1.19 20.25 9.48
CA GLU A 82 2.33 21.03 9.97
C GLU A 82 2.68 20.71 11.43
N LYS A 83 1.73 20.22 12.22
CA LYS A 83 1.93 19.83 13.62
C LYS A 83 2.55 18.44 13.79
N ILE A 84 2.82 17.72 12.72
CA ILE A 84 3.50 16.41 12.78
C ILE A 84 4.92 16.62 13.31
N PRO A 85 5.33 15.87 14.37
CA PRO A 85 6.67 15.99 14.93
C PRO A 85 7.76 15.63 13.92
N GLU A 86 8.83 16.44 13.87
CA GLU A 86 10.03 16.15 13.07
C GLU A 86 10.89 15.03 13.66
N VAL A 87 10.62 14.64 14.90
CA VAL A 87 11.36 13.58 15.58
C VAL A 87 10.50 12.31 15.65
N PHE A 88 10.96 11.24 15.02
CA PHE A 88 10.26 9.96 14.98
C PHE A 88 9.82 9.45 16.36
N THR A 89 10.69 9.57 17.37
CA THR A 89 10.38 9.06 18.72
C THR A 89 9.18 9.77 19.33
N GLU A 90 9.02 11.06 19.08
CA GLU A 90 7.87 11.83 19.54
C GLU A 90 6.60 11.40 18.79
N PHE A 91 6.65 11.36 17.47
CA PHE A 91 5.58 10.86 16.62
C PHE A 91 5.10 9.47 17.09
N ARG A 92 6.01 8.50 17.16
CA ARG A 92 5.69 7.13 17.58
C ARG A 92 5.01 7.07 18.94
N LYS A 93 5.60 7.72 19.95
CA LYS A 93 5.06 7.69 21.34
C LYS A 93 3.65 8.27 21.42
N GLN A 94 3.36 9.32 20.64
CA GLN A 94 2.02 9.91 20.61
C GLN A 94 1.01 8.94 19.97
N LEU A 95 1.37 8.32 18.84
CA LEU A 95 0.45 7.42 18.13
C LEU A 95 0.20 6.14 18.92
N GLU A 96 1.25 5.46 19.39
CA GLU A 96 1.10 4.23 20.19
C GLU A 96 0.24 4.42 21.45
N LYS A 97 0.30 5.61 22.06
CA LYS A 97 -0.49 5.91 23.27
C LYS A 97 -1.96 6.19 22.96
N LYS A 98 -2.26 6.82 21.84
CA LYS A 98 -3.58 7.42 21.54
C LYS A 98 -4.41 6.63 20.54
N ILE A 99 -3.78 5.88 19.65
CA ILE A 99 -4.45 5.32 18.48
C ILE A 99 -4.45 3.80 18.51
N ARG A 100 -5.56 3.24 18.03
CA ARG A 100 -5.68 1.81 17.74
C ARG A 100 -5.64 1.59 16.24
N VAL A 101 -4.88 0.58 15.81
CA VAL A 101 -4.86 0.17 14.40
C VAL A 101 -6.25 -0.34 14.01
N ARG A 102 -6.82 0.25 12.97
CA ARG A 102 -8.13 -0.17 12.42
C ARG A 102 -8.08 -1.64 11.99
N PRO A 103 -9.18 -2.39 12.07
CA PRO A 103 -9.24 -3.74 11.56
C PRO A 103 -9.04 -3.77 10.03
N THR A 104 -8.68 -4.94 9.52
CA THR A 104 -8.63 -5.18 8.07
C THR A 104 -10.04 -5.32 7.52
N VAL A 105 -10.24 -4.83 6.30
CA VAL A 105 -11.51 -4.96 5.58
C VAL A 105 -11.53 -6.30 4.84
N VAL A 106 -12.63 -7.02 4.96
CA VAL A 106 -12.89 -8.23 4.17
C VAL A 106 -13.82 -7.88 3.01
N ILE A 107 -13.35 -8.12 1.80
CA ILE A 107 -14.13 -7.89 0.60
C ILE A 107 -15.08 -9.07 0.41
N SER A 108 -16.40 -8.83 0.46
CA SER A 108 -17.43 -9.81 0.09
C SER A 108 -17.56 -9.89 -1.42
N ALA A 109 -18.03 -11.04 -1.91
CA ALA A 109 -18.40 -11.18 -3.32
C ALA A 109 -19.53 -10.21 -3.68
N LYS A 110 -19.46 -9.65 -4.88
CA LYS A 110 -20.50 -8.78 -5.46
C LYS A 110 -21.54 -9.62 -6.20
N PRO A 111 -22.72 -9.07 -6.51
CA PRO A 111 -23.66 -9.74 -7.42
C PRO A 111 -23.00 -10.05 -8.76
N ILE A 112 -23.39 -11.13 -9.41
CA ILE A 112 -22.86 -11.53 -10.72
C ILE A 112 -23.14 -10.46 -11.80
N SER A 113 -24.23 -9.71 -11.67
CA SER A 113 -24.56 -8.58 -12.55
C SER A 113 -23.52 -7.45 -12.54
N ASN A 114 -22.59 -7.46 -11.58
CA ASN A 114 -21.50 -6.50 -11.51
C ASN A 114 -20.32 -6.83 -12.45
N VAL A 115 -20.35 -8.02 -13.05
CA VAL A 115 -19.27 -8.46 -13.95
C VAL A 115 -19.43 -7.80 -15.31
N ILE A 116 -18.34 -7.21 -15.80
CA ILE A 116 -18.22 -6.70 -17.17
C ILE A 116 -17.61 -7.83 -18.01
N GLU A 117 -18.23 -8.17 -19.14
CA GLU A 117 -17.79 -9.29 -20.00
C GLU A 117 -16.50 -8.96 -20.79
N GLU A 118 -16.13 -7.70 -20.88
CA GLU A 118 -14.91 -7.28 -21.58
C GLU A 118 -13.65 -7.82 -20.90
N LYS A 119 -12.73 -8.30 -21.70
CA LYS A 119 -11.41 -8.78 -21.26
C LYS A 119 -10.32 -7.90 -21.86
N THR A 120 -9.45 -7.39 -21.04
CA THR A 120 -8.22 -6.73 -21.46
C THR A 120 -7.03 -7.64 -21.20
N SER A 121 -5.99 -7.54 -22.04
CA SER A 121 -4.73 -8.24 -21.82
C SER A 121 -3.86 -7.47 -20.82
N ILE A 122 -3.14 -8.20 -19.99
CA ILE A 122 -2.06 -7.60 -19.19
C ILE A 122 -0.85 -7.42 -20.13
N PRO A 123 -0.26 -6.21 -20.26
CA PRO A 123 0.87 -6.00 -21.13
C PRO A 123 2.06 -6.86 -20.68
N THR A 124 2.82 -7.37 -21.64
CA THR A 124 4.08 -8.07 -21.39
C THR A 124 5.21 -7.08 -21.09
N LEU A 125 6.37 -7.57 -20.68
CA LEU A 125 7.54 -6.70 -20.49
C LEU A 125 7.98 -6.10 -21.82
N GLU A 126 7.88 -6.86 -22.91
CA GLU A 126 8.19 -6.39 -24.27
C GLU A 126 7.23 -5.28 -24.70
N ASP A 127 5.92 -5.41 -24.43
CA ASP A 127 4.92 -4.34 -24.70
C ASP A 127 5.27 -3.05 -23.95
N LEU A 128 5.95 -3.15 -22.80
CA LEU A 128 6.40 -2.03 -21.98
C LEU A 128 7.81 -1.53 -22.35
N GLY A 129 8.44 -2.12 -23.38
CA GLY A 129 9.76 -1.74 -23.86
C GLY A 129 10.94 -2.29 -23.05
N PHE A 130 10.71 -3.32 -22.23
CA PHE A 130 11.75 -4.00 -21.48
C PHE A 130 12.20 -5.28 -22.18
N ASP A 131 13.49 -5.58 -22.08
CA ASP A 131 14.02 -6.87 -22.51
C ASP A 131 13.71 -7.95 -21.47
N SER A 132 12.96 -8.96 -21.87
CA SER A 132 12.55 -10.07 -20.99
C SER A 132 13.73 -10.96 -20.55
N GLU A 133 14.82 -11.01 -21.31
CA GLU A 133 16.01 -11.79 -20.95
C GLU A 133 16.82 -11.14 -19.81
N ALA A 134 16.67 -9.84 -19.59
CA ALA A 134 17.41 -9.10 -18.56
C ALA A 134 16.93 -9.36 -17.12
N LEU A 135 15.78 -10.01 -16.94
CA LEU A 135 15.16 -10.16 -15.62
C LEU A 135 15.14 -11.64 -15.17
N ASP A 136 16.27 -12.16 -14.71
CA ASP A 136 16.32 -13.39 -13.90
C ASP A 136 15.68 -13.14 -12.50
N PHE A 137 14.52 -12.47 -12.50
CA PHE A 137 13.74 -12.23 -11.30
C PHE A 137 12.78 -13.40 -11.13
N LYS A 138 13.22 -14.42 -10.37
CA LYS A 138 12.26 -15.40 -9.86
C LYS A 138 11.17 -14.65 -9.12
N GLN A 139 9.95 -14.70 -9.65
CA GLN A 139 8.79 -14.04 -9.05
C GLN A 139 8.78 -14.27 -7.54
N PRO A 140 8.67 -13.21 -6.72
CA PRO A 140 8.62 -13.38 -5.29
C PRO A 140 7.44 -14.32 -4.94
N ASN A 141 7.66 -15.24 -4.04
CA ASN A 141 6.61 -16.12 -3.52
C ASN A 141 5.38 -15.31 -3.13
N LYS A 142 4.19 -15.86 -3.38
CA LYS A 142 2.91 -15.22 -2.99
C LYS A 142 3.01 -14.67 -1.57
N THR A 143 2.52 -13.45 -1.33
CA THR A 143 2.62 -12.73 -0.03
C THR A 143 2.15 -13.59 1.15
N LYS A 144 1.01 -14.26 1.01
CA LYS A 144 0.47 -15.17 2.04
C LYS A 144 1.44 -16.32 2.35
N LYS A 145 2.11 -16.86 1.33
CA LYS A 145 3.12 -17.90 1.50
C LYS A 145 4.32 -17.38 2.27
N ARG A 146 4.80 -16.15 1.98
CA ARG A 146 5.92 -15.56 2.70
C ARG A 146 5.61 -15.29 4.16
N ILE A 147 4.42 -14.77 4.47
CA ILE A 147 3.99 -14.57 5.86
C ILE A 147 3.93 -15.91 6.58
N LYS A 148 3.27 -16.91 5.98
CA LYS A 148 3.19 -18.25 6.56
C LYS A 148 4.57 -18.81 6.87
N GLU A 149 5.49 -18.79 5.89
CA GLU A 149 6.85 -19.29 6.04
C GLU A 149 7.61 -18.56 7.15
N TYR A 150 7.64 -17.21 7.10
CA TYR A 150 8.48 -16.41 7.99
C TYR A 150 7.93 -16.31 9.42
N PHE A 151 6.61 -16.20 9.58
CA PHE A 151 5.98 -16.05 10.90
C PHE A 151 5.71 -17.42 11.53
N TRP A 152 5.07 -18.34 10.81
CA TRP A 152 4.49 -19.54 11.40
C TRP A 152 5.37 -20.78 11.27
N ASP A 153 5.87 -21.08 10.07
CA ASP A 153 6.63 -22.31 9.84
C ASP A 153 8.02 -22.21 10.46
N THR A 154 8.74 -21.11 10.23
CA THR A 154 10.12 -20.93 10.72
C THR A 154 10.22 -20.13 12.02
N LYS A 155 9.16 -19.43 12.41
CA LYS A 155 9.08 -18.56 13.60
C LYS A 155 10.20 -17.49 13.63
N LYS A 156 10.70 -17.06 12.47
CA LYS A 156 11.78 -16.06 12.35
C LYS A 156 11.38 -14.69 12.90
N LEU A 157 10.07 -14.40 12.97
CA LEU A 157 9.59 -13.19 13.63
C LEU A 157 10.03 -13.08 15.09
N ALA A 158 10.16 -14.20 15.80
CA ALA A 158 10.59 -14.25 17.20
C ALA A 158 12.01 -13.72 17.46
N VAL A 159 12.82 -13.58 16.40
CA VAL A 159 14.21 -13.08 16.45
C VAL A 159 14.47 -11.93 15.46
N TYR A 160 13.42 -11.31 14.95
CA TYR A 160 13.47 -10.33 13.87
C TYR A 160 14.42 -9.17 14.15
N LYS A 161 14.36 -8.54 15.32
CA LYS A 161 15.23 -7.41 15.68
C LYS A 161 16.72 -7.76 15.54
N LYS A 162 17.09 -8.97 15.93
CA LYS A 162 18.49 -9.43 15.93
C LYS A 162 19.01 -9.72 14.53
N THR A 163 18.13 -10.16 13.63
CA THR A 163 18.51 -10.65 12.30
C THR A 163 18.31 -9.66 11.18
N ARG A 164 17.38 -8.70 11.31
CA ARG A 164 16.89 -7.82 10.24
C ARG A 164 17.97 -7.04 9.47
N ASN A 165 19.11 -6.79 10.08
CA ASN A 165 20.22 -6.07 9.45
C ASN A 165 21.17 -7.00 8.66
N GLY A 166 20.90 -8.28 8.56
CA GLY A 166 21.68 -9.19 7.73
C GLY A 166 21.60 -8.83 6.25
N LEU A 167 22.64 -9.17 5.49
CA LEU A 167 22.74 -8.88 4.06
C LEU A 167 22.62 -10.13 3.20
N VAL A 168 22.87 -11.31 3.74
CA VAL A 168 22.94 -12.55 2.99
C VAL A 168 21.77 -13.49 3.32
N GLY A 169 21.19 -14.06 2.27
CA GLY A 169 20.07 -15.00 2.38
C GLY A 169 18.69 -14.32 2.41
N LYS A 170 17.64 -15.13 2.46
CA LYS A 170 16.24 -14.66 2.40
C LYS A 170 15.58 -14.47 3.76
N ASP A 171 16.13 -15.03 4.83
CA ASP A 171 15.44 -15.20 6.11
C ASP A 171 15.94 -14.29 7.23
N TYR A 172 16.88 -13.41 6.97
CA TYR A 172 17.32 -12.44 7.95
C TYR A 172 16.28 -11.35 8.25
N SER A 173 15.37 -11.09 7.31
CA SER A 173 14.23 -10.18 7.51
C SER A 173 12.95 -10.69 6.89
N SER A 174 11.83 -10.03 7.16
CA SER A 174 10.52 -10.41 6.63
C SER A 174 10.43 -10.31 5.10
N LYS A 175 11.19 -9.39 4.48
CA LYS A 175 11.17 -9.07 3.04
C LYS A 175 9.80 -8.60 2.51
N LEU A 176 8.97 -8.03 3.37
CA LEU A 176 7.60 -7.62 3.00
C LEU A 176 7.53 -6.28 2.27
N SER A 177 8.65 -5.54 2.17
CA SER A 177 8.69 -4.19 1.57
C SER A 177 8.18 -4.15 0.12
N ALA A 178 8.57 -5.11 -0.72
CA ALA A 178 8.14 -5.18 -2.12
C ALA A 178 6.60 -5.31 -2.25
N TRP A 179 5.98 -6.12 -1.41
CA TRP A 179 4.51 -6.29 -1.40
C TRP A 179 3.77 -5.12 -0.73
N LEU A 180 4.41 -4.44 0.22
CA LEU A 180 3.87 -3.20 0.79
C LEU A 180 3.88 -2.07 -0.24
N THR A 181 4.91 -2.01 -1.09
CA THR A 181 5.05 -0.97 -2.13
C THR A 181 3.98 -1.11 -3.21
N ASN A 182 3.73 -2.32 -3.69
CA ASN A 182 2.74 -2.56 -4.75
C ASN A 182 1.32 -2.82 -4.22
N GLY A 183 1.09 -2.68 -2.91
CA GLY A 183 -0.24 -2.84 -2.31
C GLY A 183 -0.74 -4.29 -2.18
N SER A 184 0.08 -5.30 -2.50
CA SER A 184 -0.33 -6.71 -2.35
C SER A 184 -0.58 -7.12 -0.90
N ILE A 185 -0.06 -6.36 0.06
CA ILE A 185 -0.34 -6.44 1.48
C ILE A 185 -0.40 -5.06 2.11
N SER A 186 -1.29 -4.86 3.06
CA SER A 186 -1.34 -3.62 3.84
C SER A 186 -0.53 -3.70 5.12
N ALA A 187 -0.06 -2.54 5.62
CA ALA A 187 0.59 -2.44 6.92
C ALA A 187 -0.32 -2.98 8.06
N ARG A 188 -1.63 -2.73 7.97
CA ARG A 188 -2.62 -3.24 8.91
C ARG A 188 -2.71 -4.77 8.93
N MET A 189 -2.65 -5.42 7.75
CA MET A 189 -2.63 -6.89 7.69
C MET A 189 -1.39 -7.45 8.39
N ILE A 190 -0.21 -6.87 8.16
CA ILE A 190 1.02 -7.31 8.84
C ILE A 190 0.91 -7.09 10.34
N TYR A 191 0.40 -5.94 10.78
CA TYR A 191 0.21 -5.65 12.21
C TYR A 191 -0.68 -6.70 12.89
N TRP A 192 -1.83 -7.00 12.31
CA TRP A 192 -2.75 -7.99 12.90
C TRP A 192 -2.19 -9.41 12.85
N GLU A 193 -1.38 -9.74 11.86
CA GLU A 193 -0.67 -11.02 11.81
C GLU A 193 0.40 -11.13 12.91
N VAL A 194 1.14 -10.03 13.19
CA VAL A 194 2.06 -9.95 14.33
C VAL A 194 1.29 -10.13 15.65
N GLN A 195 0.15 -9.46 15.82
CA GLN A 195 -0.67 -9.60 17.03
C GLN A 195 -1.14 -11.05 17.23
N GLN A 196 -1.51 -11.76 16.17
CA GLN A 196 -1.86 -13.17 16.25
C GLN A 196 -0.66 -14.03 16.64
N PHE A 197 0.51 -13.76 16.04
CA PHE A 197 1.74 -14.45 16.38
C PHE A 197 2.12 -14.23 17.85
N GLU A 198 2.05 -13.00 18.34
CA GLU A 198 2.31 -12.67 19.76
C GLU A 198 1.39 -13.41 20.71
N LYS A 199 0.12 -13.57 20.36
CA LYS A 199 -0.85 -14.30 21.17
C LYS A 199 -0.62 -15.81 21.18
N LYS A 200 -0.16 -16.39 20.05
CA LYS A 200 -0.10 -17.87 19.87
C LYS A 200 1.29 -18.46 20.09
N VAL A 201 2.35 -17.67 19.90
CA VAL A 201 3.74 -18.15 19.91
C VAL A 201 4.55 -17.45 20.99
N VAL A 202 4.89 -16.18 20.79
CA VAL A 202 5.67 -15.39 21.74
C VAL A 202 5.50 -13.90 21.46
N LYS A 203 5.39 -13.15 22.57
CA LYS A 203 5.45 -11.69 22.54
C LYS A 203 6.78 -11.25 23.16
N ASN A 204 7.60 -10.57 22.38
CA ASN A 204 8.89 -10.07 22.83
C ASN A 204 9.29 -8.78 22.09
N GLU A 205 10.48 -8.26 22.35
CA GLU A 205 11.01 -7.08 21.70
C GLU A 205 11.23 -7.29 20.19
N ASP A 206 11.60 -8.51 19.78
CA ASP A 206 11.84 -8.84 18.38
C ASP A 206 10.55 -8.78 17.56
N THR A 207 9.43 -9.30 18.08
CA THR A 207 8.12 -9.23 17.40
C THR A 207 7.63 -7.80 17.29
N TYR A 208 7.74 -7.02 18.36
CA TYR A 208 7.41 -5.60 18.36
C TYR A 208 8.23 -4.82 17.34
N TRP A 209 9.48 -5.21 17.09
CA TRP A 209 10.36 -4.47 16.17
C TRP A 209 9.85 -4.44 14.74
N LEU A 210 9.09 -5.45 14.29
CA LEU A 210 8.44 -5.38 12.98
C LEU A 210 7.34 -4.32 12.94
N ILE A 211 6.56 -4.18 14.02
CA ILE A 211 5.58 -3.09 14.16
C ILE A 211 6.29 -1.74 14.15
N PHE A 212 7.42 -1.63 14.86
CA PHE A 212 8.24 -0.44 14.89
C PHE A 212 8.70 0.01 13.49
N GLU A 213 9.07 -0.93 12.61
CA GLU A 213 9.42 -0.63 11.21
C GLU A 213 8.20 -0.19 10.38
N LEU A 214 7.01 -0.71 10.66
CA LEU A 214 5.77 -0.24 10.04
C LEU A 214 5.44 1.20 10.46
N ILE A 215 5.72 1.55 11.72
CA ILE A 215 5.54 2.93 12.21
C ILE A 215 6.54 3.88 11.55
N TRP A 216 7.79 3.44 11.30
CA TRP A 216 8.76 4.21 10.52
C TRP A 216 8.25 4.48 9.10
N ARG A 217 7.68 3.47 8.45
CA ARG A 217 7.07 3.64 7.13
C ARG A 217 5.96 4.68 7.15
N ASP A 218 5.08 4.64 8.13
CA ASP A 218 4.04 5.65 8.31
C ASP A 218 4.62 7.04 8.57
N TYR A 219 5.61 7.13 9.45
CA TYR A 219 6.28 8.39 9.74
C TYR A 219 6.80 9.07 8.48
N PHE A 220 7.50 8.35 7.60
CA PHE A 220 7.98 8.92 6.34
C PHE A 220 6.82 9.38 5.43
N LYS A 221 5.70 8.68 5.42
CA LYS A 221 4.50 9.12 4.69
C LYS A 221 3.90 10.39 5.30
N TYR A 222 3.82 10.48 6.62
CA TYR A 222 3.35 11.68 7.31
C TYR A 222 4.27 12.87 7.12
N ILE A 223 5.58 12.66 7.12
CA ILE A 223 6.57 13.70 6.78
C ILE A 223 6.41 14.14 5.32
N SER A 224 6.12 13.22 4.41
CA SER A 224 5.81 13.55 3.03
C SER A 224 4.52 14.36 2.89
N LEU A 225 3.47 14.02 3.63
CA LEU A 225 2.23 14.83 3.71
C LEU A 225 2.51 16.25 4.22
N LYS A 226 3.36 16.37 5.27
CA LYS A 226 3.73 17.66 5.86
C LYS A 226 4.49 18.57 4.89
N HIS A 227 5.45 18.01 4.18
CA HIS A 227 6.38 18.78 3.35
C HIS A 227 6.05 18.76 1.85
N ALA A 228 5.09 17.93 1.44
CA ALA A 228 4.66 17.77 0.04
C ALA A 228 5.86 17.69 -0.92
N ASN A 229 5.89 18.50 -1.97
CA ASN A 229 6.94 18.47 -2.98
C ASN A 229 8.33 18.90 -2.51
N LYS A 230 8.46 19.48 -1.31
CA LYS A 230 9.80 19.83 -0.78
C LYS A 230 10.72 18.62 -0.67
N ILE A 231 10.18 17.41 -0.47
CA ILE A 231 10.97 16.17 -0.40
C ILE A 231 11.73 15.86 -1.70
N PHE A 232 11.31 16.40 -2.83
CA PHE A 232 11.94 16.22 -4.15
C PHE A 232 12.84 17.38 -4.57
N GLN A 233 12.91 18.45 -3.78
CA GLN A 233 13.76 19.61 -4.08
C GLN A 233 15.21 19.34 -3.70
N LEU A 234 16.16 19.94 -4.45
CA LEU A 234 17.60 19.80 -4.17
C LEU A 234 17.98 20.24 -2.76
N ASN A 235 17.29 21.25 -2.22
CA ASN A 235 17.51 21.75 -0.85
C ASN A 235 16.87 20.86 0.22
N GLY A 236 16.06 19.88 -0.17
CA GLY A 236 15.32 19.05 0.75
C GLY A 236 14.27 19.81 1.58
N ILE A 237 13.91 19.23 2.72
CA ILE A 237 12.91 19.80 3.66
C ILE A 237 13.51 20.77 4.67
N LEU A 238 14.83 20.74 4.85
CA LEU A 238 15.57 21.66 5.75
C LEU A 238 16.03 22.86 4.92
N GLN A 239 15.44 24.00 5.18
CA GLN A 239 15.91 25.31 4.68
C GLN A 239 16.59 26.05 5.82
#